data_fc3e70a283e9b949c2d9826a7e0a0098
#
_entry.id   fc3e70a283e9b949c2d9826a7e0a0098
#
_cell.length_a   1.000
_cell.length_b   1.000
_cell.length_c   1.000
_cell.angle_alpha   90.00
_cell.angle_beta   90.00
_cell.angle_gamma   90.00
#
_symmetry.space_group_name_H-M   'P 1'
#
loop_
_entity.id
_entity.type
_entity.pdbx_description
1 polymer ?
#
loop_
_entity_poly.entity_id
_entity_poly.type
_entity_poly.pdbx_seq_one_letter_code
_entity_poly.pdbx_strand_id
1 'polypeptide(L)'
;MGKTLGRSIMKHCILVKWNSCVVNKKEMLPEINFIFGKLLDLPGIHKVKIHENVIDRENRFDLMICIEMDKNALEAYDASSPHHEWKEKYAKFVEKKAIFDFEE
;
A
#
# COMPACT_ATOMS: atom_id res chain seq x y z
N MET A 1 13.80 14.20 25.76
CA MET A 1 13.75 13.73 25.24
C MET A 1 13.52 13.03 24.74
N GLY A 2 13.39 12.93 25.24
CA GLY A 2 13.04 11.70 24.90
C GLY A 2 12.83 11.32 23.61
N LYS A 3 12.83 12.09 22.88
CA LYS A 3 12.67 11.74 21.55
C LYS A 3 13.61 10.66 21.17
N THR A 4 13.13 9.66 20.60
CA THR A 4 13.93 8.59 20.15
C THR A 4 14.91 9.06 19.12
N LEU A 5 16.12 8.66 19.28
CA LEU A 5 17.12 9.06 18.37
C LEU A 5 16.92 8.39 17.05
N GLY A 6 16.72 9.19 16.08
CA GLY A 6 16.93 8.75 14.75
C GLY A 6 15.87 8.01 14.04
N ARG A 7 14.78 7.67 14.69
CA ARG A 7 13.81 6.91 13.94
C ARG A 7 12.48 7.63 13.85
N SER A 8 12.10 8.01 12.65
CA SER A 8 10.77 8.52 12.39
C SER A 8 9.95 7.45 11.72
N ILE A 9 8.80 7.20 12.29
CA ILE A 9 7.85 6.23 11.74
C ILE A 9 6.79 6.99 10.97
N MET A 10 6.50 6.51 9.78
CA MET A 10 5.44 7.13 8.99
C MET A 10 4.49 6.05 8.47
N LYS A 11 3.34 6.50 8.01
CA LYS A 11 2.42 5.64 7.28
C LYS A 11 2.41 6.07 5.83
N HIS A 12 2.69 5.12 4.96
CA HIS A 12 2.69 5.29 3.53
C HIS A 12 1.40 4.66 3.03
N CYS A 13 0.47 5.48 2.56
CA CYS A 13 -0.84 5.00 2.16
C CYS A 13 -1.03 5.11 0.66
N ILE A 14 -1.45 4.03 0.04
CA ILE A 14 -1.69 3.94 -1.38
C ILE A 14 -3.19 3.78 -1.57
N LEU A 15 -3.79 4.70 -2.31
CA LEU A 15 -5.21 4.62 -2.64
C LEU A 15 -5.32 4.14 -4.07
N VAL A 16 -6.16 3.14 -4.30
CA VAL A 16 -6.29 2.49 -5.60
C VAL A 16 -7.73 2.49 -6.04
N LYS A 17 -7.98 2.94 -7.28
CA LYS A 17 -9.28 2.80 -7.90
C LYS A 17 -9.13 1.85 -9.08
N TRP A 18 -9.93 0.79 -9.09
CA TRP A 18 -9.91 -0.19 -10.16
C TRP A 18 -10.58 0.36 -11.42
N ASN A 19 -10.16 -0.11 -12.56
CA ASN A 19 -10.84 0.23 -13.80
C ASN A 19 -11.94 -0.79 -14.10
N SER A 20 -12.62 -0.63 -15.22
CA SER A 20 -13.78 -1.44 -15.55
C SER A 20 -13.46 -2.89 -15.87
N CYS A 21 -12.17 -3.24 -16.01
CA CYS A 21 -11.80 -4.63 -16.21
C CYS A 21 -11.96 -5.47 -14.96
N VAL A 22 -12.05 -4.82 -13.78
CA VAL A 22 -12.20 -5.55 -12.53
C VAL A 22 -13.69 -5.70 -12.25
N VAL A 23 -14.20 -6.91 -12.45
CA VAL A 23 -15.62 -7.20 -12.26
C VAL A 23 -15.91 -7.51 -10.80
N ASN A 24 -15.06 -8.32 -10.16
CA ASN A 24 -15.25 -8.69 -8.77
C ASN A 24 -14.05 -8.19 -7.97
N LYS A 25 -14.25 -7.07 -7.28
CA LYS A 25 -13.17 -6.40 -6.56
C LYS A 25 -12.61 -7.25 -5.43
N LYS A 26 -13.46 -8.05 -4.78
CA LYS A 26 -13.00 -8.86 -3.66
C LYS A 26 -12.04 -9.96 -4.08
N GLU A 27 -12.14 -10.40 -5.32
CA GLU A 27 -11.23 -11.44 -5.82
C GLU A 27 -9.79 -10.96 -5.92
N MET A 28 -9.59 -9.63 -5.93
CA MET A 28 -8.25 -9.09 -6.02
C MET A 28 -7.49 -9.16 -4.69
N LEU A 29 -8.22 -9.27 -3.59
CA LEU A 29 -7.62 -9.10 -2.27
C LEU A 29 -6.63 -10.17 -1.83
N PRO A 30 -6.90 -11.47 -2.03
CA PRO A 30 -5.99 -12.48 -1.50
C PRO A 30 -4.57 -12.34 -2.02
N GLU A 31 -4.41 -12.11 -3.32
CA GLU A 31 -3.07 -11.97 -3.88
C GLU A 31 -2.42 -10.66 -3.47
N ILE A 32 -3.19 -9.59 -3.39
CA ILE A 32 -2.66 -8.30 -2.96
C ILE A 32 -2.15 -8.40 -1.52
N ASN A 33 -2.93 -9.05 -0.65
CA ASN A 33 -2.50 -9.28 0.72
C ASN A 33 -1.22 -10.11 0.77
N PHE A 34 -1.12 -11.11 -0.09
CA PHE A 34 0.06 -11.96 -0.14
C PHE A 34 1.29 -11.17 -0.59
N ILE A 35 1.14 -10.37 -1.64
CA ILE A 35 2.26 -9.58 -2.17
C ILE A 35 2.74 -8.57 -1.12
N PHE A 36 1.83 -7.80 -0.56
CA PHE A 36 2.21 -6.76 0.40
C PHE A 36 2.67 -7.35 1.74
N GLY A 37 2.18 -8.54 2.07
CA GLY A 37 2.66 -9.22 3.27
C GLY A 37 4.15 -9.53 3.22
N LYS A 38 4.70 -9.72 2.04
CA LYS A 38 6.14 -9.98 1.89
C LYS A 38 6.98 -8.79 2.31
N LEU A 39 6.39 -7.58 2.33
CA LEU A 39 7.13 -6.40 2.78
C LEU A 39 7.56 -6.49 4.23
N LEU A 40 6.88 -7.29 5.03
CA LEU A 40 7.22 -7.43 6.44
C LEU A 40 8.62 -8.03 6.65
N ASP A 41 9.19 -8.64 5.62
CA ASP A 41 10.54 -9.14 5.68
C ASP A 41 11.60 -8.08 5.44
N LEU A 42 11.19 -6.88 5.01
CA LEU A 42 12.13 -5.79 4.76
C LEU A 42 12.45 -5.05 6.04
N PRO A 43 13.72 -4.69 6.26
CA PRO A 43 14.07 -3.86 7.41
C PRO A 43 13.31 -2.53 7.35
N GLY A 44 12.80 -2.10 8.49
CA GLY A 44 12.11 -0.83 8.58
C GLY A 44 10.64 -0.87 8.23
N ILE A 45 10.12 -1.99 7.77
CA ILE A 45 8.67 -2.15 7.54
C ILE A 45 8.07 -2.81 8.78
N HIS A 46 7.09 -2.18 9.40
CA HIS A 46 6.56 -2.63 10.69
C HIS A 46 5.17 -3.24 10.59
N LYS A 47 4.34 -2.74 9.69
CA LYS A 47 2.96 -3.20 9.61
C LYS A 47 2.41 -2.92 8.22
N VAL A 48 1.56 -3.81 7.74
CA VAL A 48 0.86 -3.62 6.48
C VAL A 48 -0.61 -3.91 6.73
N LYS A 49 -1.47 -2.98 6.34
CA LYS A 49 -2.92 -3.18 6.41
C LYS A 49 -3.55 -2.78 5.08
N ILE A 50 -4.51 -3.58 4.65
CA ILE A 50 -5.23 -3.31 3.43
C ILE A 50 -6.70 -3.17 3.77
N HIS A 51 -7.29 -2.06 3.34
CA HIS A 51 -8.68 -1.74 3.66
C HIS A 51 -9.48 -1.62 2.38
N GLU A 52 -10.66 -2.22 2.36
CA GLU A 52 -11.60 -2.02 1.28
C GLU A 52 -12.51 -0.85 1.60
N ASN A 53 -12.87 -0.07 0.58
CA ASN A 53 -13.86 0.96 0.77
C ASN A 53 -15.22 0.32 0.96
N VAL A 54 -15.99 0.84 1.90
CA VAL A 54 -17.33 0.30 2.18
C VAL A 54 -18.44 1.12 1.54
N ILE A 55 -18.10 2.25 0.90
CA ILE A 55 -19.08 3.09 0.22
C ILE A 55 -18.83 2.99 -1.28
N ASP A 56 -19.80 2.47 -2.01
CA ASP A 56 -19.67 2.30 -3.44
C ASP A 56 -20.20 3.54 -4.15
N ARG A 57 -19.31 4.49 -4.39
CA ARG A 57 -19.64 5.72 -5.11
C ARG A 57 -18.50 6.03 -6.07
N GLU A 58 -18.85 6.73 -7.14
CA GLU A 58 -17.89 7.00 -8.20
C GLU A 58 -16.70 7.84 -7.72
N ASN A 59 -16.92 8.71 -6.75
CA ASN A 59 -15.85 9.58 -6.26
C ASN A 59 -15.02 8.94 -5.15
N ARG A 60 -15.08 7.62 -5.00
CA ARG A 60 -14.32 6.88 -3.99
C ARG A 60 -13.24 6.06 -4.66
N PHE A 61 -12.14 5.84 -3.93
CA PHE A 61 -11.19 4.80 -4.30
C PHE A 61 -11.71 3.48 -3.75
N ASP A 62 -11.21 2.38 -4.27
CA ASP A 62 -11.69 1.06 -3.90
C ASP A 62 -10.92 0.41 -2.78
N LEU A 63 -9.65 0.78 -2.63
CA LEU A 63 -8.72 0.08 -1.77
C LEU A 63 -7.73 1.05 -1.18
N MET A 64 -7.36 0.85 0.08
CA MET A 64 -6.27 1.60 0.69
C MET A 64 -5.28 0.63 1.28
N ILE A 65 -4.02 0.76 0.87
CA ILE A 65 -2.93 -0.05 1.39
C ILE A 65 -2.11 0.85 2.29
N CYS A 66 -2.04 0.53 3.58
CA CYS A 66 -1.29 1.33 4.55
C CYS A 66 -0.08 0.55 5.02
N ILE A 67 1.09 1.14 4.85
CA ILE A 67 2.34 0.53 5.25
C ILE A 67 2.98 1.42 6.31
N GLU A 68 3.15 0.87 7.50
CA GLU A 68 3.83 1.58 8.57
C GLU A 68 5.32 1.25 8.46
N MET A 69 6.14 2.27 8.32
CA MET A 69 7.57 2.06 8.05
C MET A 69 8.40 3.18 8.64
N ASP A 70 9.68 2.90 8.82
CA ASP A 70 10.65 3.97 9.10
C ASP A 70 10.71 4.86 7.85
N LYS A 71 10.80 6.17 8.04
CA LYS A 71 10.88 7.08 6.90
C LYS A 71 12.00 6.73 5.94
N ASN A 72 13.12 6.30 6.48
CA ASN A 72 14.26 5.98 5.63
C ASN A 72 14.13 4.62 4.93
N ALA A 73 13.04 3.90 5.16
CA ALA A 73 12.80 2.64 4.46
C ALA A 73 12.09 2.83 3.12
N LEU A 74 11.67 4.04 2.80
CA LEU A 74 10.87 4.27 1.60
C LEU A 74 11.60 3.87 0.32
N GLU A 75 12.89 4.22 0.23
CA GLU A 75 13.65 3.87 -0.96
C GLU A 75 13.78 2.36 -1.14
N ALA A 76 14.02 1.65 -0.04
CA ALA A 76 14.13 0.21 -0.10
C ALA A 76 12.78 -0.42 -0.49
N TYR A 77 11.70 0.14 0.01
CA TYR A 77 10.37 -0.30 -0.37
C TYR A 77 10.15 -0.10 -1.87
N ASP A 78 10.46 1.09 -2.38
CA ASP A 78 10.28 1.39 -3.81
C ASP A 78 11.06 0.44 -4.70
N ALA A 79 12.23 0.01 -4.25
CA ALA A 79 13.09 -0.89 -5.02
C ALA A 79 12.78 -2.35 -4.77
N SER A 80 11.85 -2.66 -3.87
CA SER A 80 11.64 -4.03 -3.43
C SER A 80 10.93 -4.87 -4.49
N SER A 81 11.16 -6.17 -4.39
CA SER A 81 10.51 -7.14 -5.26
C SER A 81 8.99 -7.11 -5.13
N PRO A 82 8.42 -7.07 -3.90
CA PRO A 82 6.95 -6.98 -3.80
C PRO A 82 6.37 -5.75 -4.45
N HIS A 83 7.05 -4.58 -4.35
CA HIS A 83 6.57 -3.38 -4.99
C HIS A 83 6.55 -3.52 -6.50
N HIS A 84 7.61 -4.09 -7.08
CA HIS A 84 7.66 -4.34 -8.50
C HIS A 84 6.59 -5.34 -8.94
N GLU A 85 6.39 -6.38 -8.15
CA GLU A 85 5.39 -7.40 -8.46
C GLU A 85 3.99 -6.78 -8.48
N TRP A 86 3.69 -5.95 -7.49
CA TRP A 86 2.43 -5.22 -7.42
C TRP A 86 2.21 -4.40 -8.69
N LYS A 87 3.21 -3.62 -9.07
CA LYS A 87 3.08 -2.76 -10.23
C LYS A 87 2.91 -3.58 -11.52
N GLU A 88 3.70 -4.62 -11.68
CA GLU A 88 3.63 -5.44 -12.88
C GLU A 88 2.28 -6.13 -13.05
N LYS A 89 1.78 -6.69 -11.97
CA LYS A 89 0.55 -7.48 -12.05
C LYS A 89 -0.70 -6.65 -12.12
N TYR A 90 -0.70 -5.49 -11.47
CA TYR A 90 -1.95 -4.76 -11.26
C TYR A 90 -2.07 -3.46 -12.02
N ALA A 91 -1.01 -2.95 -12.66
CA ALA A 91 -1.09 -1.69 -13.39
C ALA A 91 -2.24 -1.67 -14.40
N LYS A 92 -2.47 -2.80 -15.06
CA LYS A 92 -3.51 -2.88 -16.09
C LYS A 92 -4.93 -2.83 -15.53
N PHE A 93 -5.08 -2.97 -14.22
CA PHE A 93 -6.39 -2.93 -13.57
C PHE A 93 -6.65 -1.63 -12.83
N VAL A 94 -5.67 -0.74 -12.77
CA VAL A 94 -5.77 0.49 -11.99
C VAL A 94 -6.18 1.65 -12.86
N GLU A 95 -7.30 2.31 -12.51
CA GLU A 95 -7.72 3.52 -13.17
C GLU A 95 -7.01 4.73 -12.60
N LYS A 96 -6.92 4.80 -11.27
CA LYS A 96 -6.30 5.92 -10.54
C LYS A 96 -5.56 5.41 -9.34
N LYS A 97 -4.49 6.10 -9.01
CA LYS A 97 -3.73 5.80 -7.80
C LYS A 97 -3.29 7.11 -7.17
N ALA A 98 -3.32 7.17 -5.84
CA ALA A 98 -2.84 8.32 -5.10
C ALA A 98 -2.03 7.83 -3.92
N ILE A 99 -1.03 8.62 -3.54
CA ILE A 99 -0.15 8.30 -2.43
C ILE A 99 -0.27 9.39 -1.39
N PHE A 100 -0.35 9.00 -0.13
CA PHE A 100 -0.37 9.96 0.97
C PHE A 100 0.49 9.44 2.11
N ASP A 101 1.48 10.22 2.49
CA ASP A 101 2.40 9.86 3.56
C ASP A 101 2.19 10.77 4.75
N PHE A 102 2.14 10.21 5.97
CA PHE A 102 1.98 11.04 7.15
C PHE A 102 2.64 10.40 8.36
N GLU A 103 2.95 11.24 9.33
CA GLU A 103 3.45 10.82 10.64
C GLU A 103 2.37 11.10 11.68
N GLU A 104 2.22 10.20 12.61
CA GLU A 104 1.28 10.42 13.71
C GLU A 104 1.97 10.92 14.95
#